data_a90a5e3b0f85596653e9cacdb05de183
#
_entry.id   a90a5e3b0f85596653e9cacdb05de183
#
_cell.length_a   1.000
_cell.length_b   1.000
_cell.length_c   1.000
_cell.angle_alpha   90.00
_cell.angle_beta   90.00
_cell.angle_gamma   90.00
#
_symmetry.space_group_name_H-M   'P 1'
#
loop_
_entity.id
_entity.type
_entity.pdbx_description
1 polymer ?
#
loop_
_entity_poly.entity_id
_entity_poly.type
_entity_poly.pdbx_seq_one_letter_code
_entity_poly.pdbx_strand_id
1 'polypeptide(L)'
;MGKKRTIWKKKLFDDASIRSMIFIYFTITALAASVLISLSLYQRMSRQVTEVVQEESQNLIAQVGRSVESYLRTIMKLSDSLYYGTIKNADLSSQSLGSEFTLLYDNNKDNVENIALFSEDGALLEAVPAVRLKNEVDVTQEEWFRSALNRTENQHFSLPHVQYVFDNAENQYRWVISLSRAVELTHGTSTSQGVLLVDIRYSSLEQLFGGITTGRGGYFYMISGNGEILYHPQMQLLDSGWVQENNGQAAGYSDGNHEEIFAGKKRMATVKTIGYTGWKVVGVTPENAVSLNTIKTRLFIVFVIALILCILALINSYISSRITNPIRELEKSVGVLEAGNLSAPVYIGGSYEIRHLGKSISDMAGQIRLLMQDIVREHEAKRKQEFDTLQSQINPHFLYNTLDIIVWMIENEQKTEAVKVVTALARFFRISLSRGKSLITVKDELEPVSYTHLTLPTN
;
A
#
# COMPACT_ATOMS: atom_id res chain seq x y z
N MET A 1 -26.65 3.53 -22.47
CA MET A 1 -25.18 3.43 -22.37
C MET A 1 -24.63 2.04 -21.98
N GLY A 2 -25.45 1.10 -21.56
CA GLY A 2 -25.02 -0.26 -21.11
C GLY A 2 -24.66 -1.29 -22.19
N LYS A 3 -25.27 -1.23 -23.39
CA LYS A 3 -25.05 -2.23 -24.45
C LYS A 3 -23.69 -2.12 -25.18
N LYS A 4 -23.07 -0.94 -25.26
CA LYS A 4 -21.74 -0.78 -25.89
C LYS A 4 -20.57 -1.32 -25.04
N ARG A 5 -20.71 -1.36 -23.72
CA ARG A 5 -19.67 -1.91 -22.82
C ARG A 5 -19.58 -3.44 -22.85
N THR A 6 -20.71 -4.13 -23.13
CA THR A 6 -20.76 -5.59 -23.18
C THR A 6 -20.18 -6.13 -24.50
N ILE A 7 -20.32 -5.39 -25.59
CA ILE A 7 -19.80 -5.76 -26.92
C ILE A 7 -18.27 -5.60 -26.99
N TRP A 8 -17.71 -4.59 -26.33
CA TRP A 8 -16.25 -4.39 -26.25
C TRP A 8 -15.56 -5.50 -25.45
N LYS A 9 -16.18 -5.97 -24.35
CA LYS A 9 -15.63 -7.08 -23.55
C LYS A 9 -15.62 -8.40 -24.33
N LYS A 10 -16.63 -8.68 -25.14
CA LYS A 10 -16.69 -9.93 -25.92
C LYS A 10 -15.64 -9.97 -27.04
N LYS A 11 -15.37 -8.86 -27.72
CA LYS A 11 -14.39 -8.79 -28.82
C LYS A 11 -12.91 -8.79 -28.37
N LEU A 12 -12.61 -8.42 -27.12
CA LEU A 12 -11.22 -8.40 -26.62
C LEU A 12 -10.72 -9.77 -26.17
N PHE A 13 -11.61 -10.72 -25.88
CA PHE A 13 -11.24 -12.00 -25.29
C PHE A 13 -11.47 -13.20 -26.23
N ASP A 14 -12.34 -13.10 -27.25
CA ASP A 14 -12.63 -14.22 -28.16
C ASP A 14 -11.44 -14.54 -29.09
N ASP A 15 -10.56 -13.56 -29.39
CA ASP A 15 -9.37 -13.75 -30.24
C ASP A 15 -8.06 -13.74 -29.45
N ALA A 16 -8.12 -13.63 -28.11
CA ALA A 16 -6.91 -13.58 -27.29
C ALA A 16 -6.31 -14.96 -27.08
N SER A 17 -5.00 -15.09 -27.30
CA SER A 17 -4.31 -16.35 -27.00
C SER A 17 -4.42 -16.70 -25.52
N ILE A 18 -4.43 -18.02 -25.19
CA ILE A 18 -4.44 -18.53 -23.81
C ILE A 18 -3.33 -17.86 -22.96
N ARG A 19 -2.17 -17.63 -23.57
CA ARG A 19 -1.06 -16.91 -22.95
C ARG A 19 -1.45 -15.50 -22.51
N SER A 20 -2.11 -14.75 -23.38
CA SER A 20 -2.53 -13.36 -23.10
C SER A 20 -3.61 -13.32 -22.01
N MET A 21 -4.57 -14.26 -22.05
CA MET A 21 -5.62 -14.34 -21.03
C MET A 21 -5.04 -14.66 -19.64
N ILE A 22 -4.22 -15.70 -19.53
CA ILE A 22 -3.57 -16.07 -18.28
C ILE A 22 -2.76 -14.91 -17.73
N PHE A 23 -1.95 -14.25 -18.58
CA PHE A 23 -1.15 -13.10 -18.17
C PHE A 23 -2.00 -11.96 -17.63
N ILE A 24 -3.05 -11.56 -18.36
CA ILE A 24 -3.93 -10.45 -17.97
C ILE A 24 -4.63 -10.76 -16.64
N TYR A 25 -5.23 -11.95 -16.49
CA TYR A 25 -5.93 -12.32 -15.27
C TYR A 25 -4.99 -12.40 -14.06
N PHE A 26 -3.84 -13.07 -14.20
CA PHE A 26 -2.86 -13.14 -13.11
C PHE A 26 -2.32 -11.76 -12.74
N THR A 27 -2.01 -10.92 -13.73
CA THR A 27 -1.49 -9.57 -13.47
C THR A 27 -2.53 -8.69 -12.78
N ILE A 28 -3.79 -8.70 -13.25
CA ILE A 28 -4.85 -7.91 -12.64
C ILE A 28 -5.15 -8.37 -11.21
N THR A 29 -5.28 -9.68 -10.97
CA THR A 29 -5.59 -10.21 -9.64
C THR A 29 -4.46 -9.97 -8.66
N ALA A 30 -3.21 -10.17 -9.07
CA ALA A 30 -2.05 -9.93 -8.22
C ALA A 30 -1.85 -8.43 -7.93
N LEU A 31 -2.07 -7.56 -8.93
CA LEU A 31 -2.00 -6.12 -8.74
C LEU A 31 -3.12 -5.63 -7.80
N ALA A 32 -4.35 -6.11 -7.98
CA ALA A 32 -5.47 -5.77 -7.10
C ALA A 32 -5.22 -6.24 -5.65
N ALA A 33 -4.76 -7.48 -5.46
CA ALA A 33 -4.40 -7.99 -4.14
C ALA A 33 -3.25 -7.18 -3.50
N SER A 34 -2.21 -6.86 -4.28
CA SER A 34 -1.07 -6.05 -3.81
C SER A 34 -1.50 -4.65 -3.37
N VAL A 35 -2.36 -3.98 -4.14
CA VAL A 35 -2.90 -2.66 -3.79
C VAL A 35 -3.73 -2.72 -2.52
N LEU A 36 -4.62 -3.72 -2.38
CA LEU A 36 -5.44 -3.89 -1.17
C LEU A 36 -4.59 -4.14 0.08
N ILE A 37 -3.61 -5.04 -0.01
CA ILE A 37 -2.70 -5.34 1.10
C ILE A 37 -1.87 -4.11 1.46
N SER A 38 -1.30 -3.41 0.46
CA SER A 38 -0.52 -2.19 0.68
C SER A 38 -1.34 -1.08 1.34
N LEU A 39 -2.58 -0.88 0.90
CA LEU A 39 -3.48 0.12 1.48
C LEU A 39 -3.84 -0.24 2.93
N SER A 40 -4.15 -1.50 3.20
CA SER A 40 -4.45 -1.99 4.55
C SER A 40 -3.26 -1.84 5.50
N LEU A 41 -2.06 -2.24 5.06
CA LEU A 41 -0.83 -2.08 5.83
C LEU A 41 -0.48 -0.61 6.07
N TYR A 42 -0.62 0.25 5.05
CA TYR A 42 -0.39 1.68 5.19
C TYR A 42 -1.33 2.31 6.22
N GLN A 43 -2.63 2.00 6.17
CA GLN A 43 -3.59 2.52 7.14
C GLN A 43 -3.29 2.04 8.56
N ARG A 44 -2.96 0.76 8.74
CA ARG A 44 -2.60 0.20 10.04
C ARG A 44 -1.33 0.83 10.61
N MET A 45 -0.29 0.93 9.79
CA MET A 45 0.99 1.52 10.19
C MET A 45 0.85 3.02 10.50
N SER A 46 0.07 3.76 9.70
CA SER A 46 -0.20 5.18 9.95
C SER A 46 -0.89 5.39 11.30
N ARG A 47 -1.90 4.58 11.63
CA ARG A 47 -2.57 4.63 12.96
C ARG A 47 -1.60 4.33 14.08
N GLN A 48 -0.82 3.27 13.99
CA GLN A 48 0.17 2.91 15.01
C GLN A 48 1.19 4.03 15.25
N VAL A 49 1.70 4.66 14.20
CA VAL A 49 2.65 5.78 14.36
C VAL A 49 1.98 6.96 15.04
N THR A 50 0.73 7.27 14.67
CA THR A 50 -0.03 8.34 15.34
C THR A 50 -0.21 8.05 16.83
N GLU A 51 -0.64 6.84 17.18
CA GLU A 51 -0.84 6.42 18.57
C GLU A 51 0.47 6.51 19.38
N VAL A 52 1.58 6.00 18.85
CA VAL A 52 2.89 6.05 19.52
C VAL A 52 3.34 7.50 19.73
N VAL A 53 3.22 8.37 18.72
CA VAL A 53 3.60 9.79 18.84
C VAL A 53 2.71 10.52 19.84
N GLN A 54 1.41 10.19 19.88
CA GLN A 54 0.48 10.76 20.86
C GLN A 54 0.85 10.35 22.29
N GLU A 55 1.12 9.07 22.50
CA GLU A 55 1.55 8.55 23.80
C GLU A 55 2.89 9.14 24.24
N GLU A 56 3.87 9.20 23.35
CA GLU A 56 5.17 9.81 23.61
C GLU A 56 5.02 11.31 23.98
N SER A 57 4.22 12.05 23.23
CA SER A 57 3.93 13.46 23.51
C SER A 57 3.28 13.64 24.89
N GLN A 58 2.32 12.79 25.24
CA GLN A 58 1.68 12.81 26.57
C GLN A 58 2.67 12.49 27.70
N ASN A 59 3.55 11.52 27.50
CA ASN A 59 4.57 11.17 28.49
C ASN A 59 5.59 12.30 28.68
N LEU A 60 6.05 12.89 27.59
CA LEU A 60 6.99 14.01 27.63
C LEU A 60 6.37 15.23 28.31
N ILE A 61 5.15 15.62 27.95
CA ILE A 61 4.49 16.78 28.56
C ILE A 61 4.18 16.56 30.04
N ALA A 62 3.81 15.32 30.41
CA ALA A 62 3.63 14.96 31.82
C ALA A 62 4.95 15.04 32.60
N GLN A 63 6.08 14.68 31.98
CA GLN A 63 7.40 14.81 32.58
C GLN A 63 7.78 16.27 32.77
N VAL A 64 7.64 17.11 31.71
CA VAL A 64 7.89 18.55 31.77
C VAL A 64 6.98 19.20 32.81
N GLY A 65 5.69 18.88 32.80
CA GLY A 65 4.74 19.36 33.78
C GLY A 65 5.13 19.06 35.20
N ARG A 66 5.57 17.82 35.50
CA ARG A 66 6.10 17.45 36.83
C ARG A 66 7.37 18.24 37.20
N SER A 67 8.25 18.46 36.25
CA SER A 67 9.48 19.23 36.50
C SER A 67 9.15 20.70 36.84
N VAL A 68 8.26 21.31 36.09
CA VAL A 68 7.78 22.69 36.36
C VAL A 68 7.09 22.75 37.71
N GLU A 69 6.16 21.80 37.99
CA GLU A 69 5.47 21.78 39.28
C GLU A 69 6.43 21.59 40.46
N SER A 70 7.40 20.70 40.33
CA SER A 70 8.43 20.48 41.37
C SER A 70 9.27 21.73 41.60
N TYR A 71 9.64 22.40 40.52
CA TYR A 71 10.39 23.64 40.58
C TYR A 71 9.61 24.75 41.30
N LEU A 72 8.38 25.03 40.88
CA LEU A 72 7.51 26.02 41.52
C LEU A 72 7.26 25.67 43.00
N ARG A 73 7.03 24.42 43.33
CA ARG A 73 6.87 23.93 44.70
C ARG A 73 8.11 24.17 45.56
N THR A 74 9.31 24.06 44.98
CA THR A 74 10.57 24.35 45.68
C THR A 74 10.67 25.84 46.05
N ILE A 75 10.30 26.73 45.12
CA ILE A 75 10.27 28.17 45.36
C ILE A 75 9.19 28.57 46.39
N MET A 76 8.01 27.91 46.30
CA MET A 76 6.96 28.14 47.31
C MET A 76 7.43 27.73 48.72
N LYS A 77 8.15 26.58 48.83
CA LYS A 77 8.75 26.17 50.13
C LYS A 77 9.81 27.14 50.62
N LEU A 78 10.59 27.74 49.72
CA LEU A 78 11.54 28.80 50.09
C LEU A 78 10.81 29.98 50.70
N SER A 79 9.73 30.45 50.03
CA SER A 79 8.88 31.53 50.55
C SER A 79 8.23 31.18 51.90
N ASP A 80 7.79 29.91 52.06
CA ASP A 80 7.25 29.44 53.34
C ASP A 80 8.31 29.40 54.44
N SER A 81 9.53 28.98 54.15
CA SER A 81 10.63 28.98 55.10
C SER A 81 11.02 30.39 55.51
N LEU A 82 11.04 31.33 54.59
CA LEU A 82 11.27 32.75 54.89
C LEU A 82 10.18 33.32 55.79
N TYR A 83 8.91 33.08 55.45
CA TYR A 83 7.82 33.62 56.25
C TYR A 83 7.68 32.95 57.62
N TYR A 84 7.40 31.66 57.65
CA TYR A 84 7.09 30.95 58.88
C TYR A 84 8.33 30.66 59.75
N GLY A 85 9.48 30.49 59.13
CA GLY A 85 10.73 30.20 59.85
C GLY A 85 11.44 31.46 60.36
N THR A 86 11.37 32.54 59.56
CA THR A 86 12.17 33.79 59.84
C THR A 86 11.28 34.97 60.21
N ILE A 87 10.46 35.45 59.25
CA ILE A 87 9.76 36.74 59.38
C ILE A 87 8.75 36.72 60.49
N LYS A 88 7.87 35.71 60.58
CA LYS A 88 6.77 35.65 61.55
C LYS A 88 7.21 35.59 62.98
N ASN A 89 8.40 35.08 63.24
CA ASN A 89 8.95 34.90 64.58
C ASN A 89 9.92 36.00 65.01
N ALA A 90 10.21 36.97 64.13
CA ALA A 90 11.15 38.02 64.36
C ALA A 90 10.48 39.34 64.80
N ASP A 91 11.05 40.03 65.77
CA ASP A 91 10.71 41.43 66.10
C ASP A 91 11.67 42.34 65.34
N LEU A 92 11.18 43.01 64.28
CA LEU A 92 11.95 43.87 63.41
C LEU A 92 12.48 45.10 64.13
N SER A 93 11.99 45.43 65.33
CA SER A 93 12.52 46.50 66.12
C SER A 93 13.86 46.15 66.83
N SER A 94 14.14 44.84 66.96
CA SER A 94 15.32 44.38 67.71
C SER A 94 16.19 43.36 66.91
N GLN A 95 15.69 42.78 65.81
CA GLN A 95 16.37 41.73 65.04
C GLN A 95 16.52 42.16 63.57
N SER A 96 17.67 41.84 62.97
CA SER A 96 17.91 41.96 61.53
C SER A 96 17.68 40.58 60.89
N LEU A 97 17.01 40.52 59.74
CA LEU A 97 16.72 39.31 59.01
C LEU A 97 17.81 38.94 57.99
N GLY A 98 18.84 39.84 57.84
CA GLY A 98 19.82 39.74 56.76
C GLY A 98 20.61 38.44 56.69
N SER A 99 20.95 37.86 57.87
CA SER A 99 21.72 36.60 57.95
C SER A 99 20.92 35.40 57.42
N GLU A 100 19.67 35.29 57.82
CA GLU A 100 18.76 34.20 57.41
C GLU A 100 18.36 34.32 55.96
N PHE A 101 18.08 35.53 55.45
CA PHE A 101 17.81 35.84 54.08
C PHE A 101 19.00 35.47 53.17
N THR A 102 20.22 35.84 53.60
CA THR A 102 21.45 35.53 52.86
C THR A 102 21.66 34.00 52.79
N LEU A 103 21.49 33.28 53.91
CA LEU A 103 21.65 31.82 53.95
C LEU A 103 20.65 31.13 52.98
N LEU A 104 19.39 31.53 53.01
CA LEU A 104 18.37 30.95 52.16
C LEU A 104 18.57 31.34 50.69
N TYR A 105 19.02 32.56 50.41
CA TYR A 105 19.40 32.99 49.08
C TYR A 105 20.58 32.19 48.50
N ASP A 106 21.67 32.09 49.27
CA ASP A 106 22.90 31.37 48.86
C ASP A 106 22.63 29.90 48.52
N ASN A 107 21.74 29.27 49.26
CA ASN A 107 21.31 27.90 49.00
C ASN A 107 20.43 27.78 47.71
N ASN A 108 19.88 28.87 47.20
CA ASN A 108 18.96 28.89 46.06
C ASN A 108 19.40 29.85 44.93
N LYS A 109 20.63 30.42 45.00
CA LYS A 109 21.13 31.43 44.08
C LYS A 109 21.11 31.07 42.60
N ASP A 110 21.09 29.79 42.27
CA ASP A 110 21.01 29.32 40.89
C ASP A 110 19.60 29.55 40.30
N ASN A 111 18.58 29.55 41.17
CA ASN A 111 17.18 29.66 40.77
C ASN A 111 16.57 31.04 41.09
N VAL A 112 17.12 31.72 42.09
CA VAL A 112 16.58 32.96 42.63
C VAL A 112 17.48 34.13 42.24
N GLU A 113 16.90 35.22 41.76
CA GLU A 113 17.61 36.44 41.43
C GLU A 113 17.77 37.33 42.63
N ASN A 114 16.67 37.58 43.37
CA ASN A 114 16.67 38.30 44.62
C ASN A 114 15.51 37.85 45.55
N ILE A 115 15.67 38.17 46.83
CA ILE A 115 14.64 38.03 47.84
C ILE A 115 14.51 39.42 48.49
N ALA A 116 13.29 39.97 48.61
CA ALA A 116 13.07 41.26 49.22
C ALA A 116 11.83 41.25 50.11
N LEU A 117 11.91 42.03 51.20
CA LEU A 117 10.82 42.23 52.13
C LEU A 117 10.45 43.71 52.12
N PHE A 118 9.18 44.01 51.94
CA PHE A 118 8.64 45.36 51.92
C PHE A 118 7.61 45.53 53.03
N SER A 119 7.51 46.76 53.54
CA SER A 119 6.39 47.21 54.38
C SER A 119 5.12 47.41 53.49
N GLU A 120 3.98 47.64 54.13
CA GLU A 120 2.70 47.89 53.45
C GLU A 120 2.72 49.18 52.61
N ASP A 121 3.51 50.17 53.00
CA ASP A 121 3.71 51.43 52.29
C ASP A 121 4.79 51.36 51.17
N GLY A 122 5.32 50.11 50.90
CA GLY A 122 6.31 49.87 49.86
C GLY A 122 7.75 50.17 50.22
N ALA A 123 8.06 50.48 51.51
CA ALA A 123 9.44 50.69 51.94
C ALA A 123 10.20 49.38 51.99
N LEU A 124 11.43 49.35 51.47
CA LEU A 124 12.30 48.17 51.48
C LEU A 124 12.85 47.95 52.90
N LEU A 125 12.53 46.82 53.52
CA LEU A 125 13.00 46.46 54.85
C LEU A 125 14.25 45.57 54.81
N GLU A 126 14.31 44.64 53.91
CA GLU A 126 15.45 43.75 53.72
C GLU A 126 15.53 43.28 52.26
N ALA A 127 16.73 43.09 51.72
CA ALA A 127 16.92 42.51 50.38
C ALA A 127 18.25 41.78 50.26
N VAL A 128 18.22 40.64 49.55
CA VAL A 128 19.41 39.80 49.26
C VAL A 128 19.37 39.37 47.80
N PRO A 129 20.46 39.59 47.03
CA PRO A 129 21.67 40.34 47.42
C PRO A 129 21.32 41.79 47.80
N ALA A 130 22.17 42.40 48.59
CA ALA A 130 21.95 43.77 49.04
C ALA A 130 21.85 44.72 47.86
N VAL A 131 20.65 45.22 47.60
CA VAL A 131 20.31 46.12 46.49
C VAL A 131 19.54 47.30 47.01
N ARG A 132 19.53 48.42 46.26
CA ARG A 132 18.73 49.59 46.55
C ARG A 132 17.58 49.71 45.61
N LEU A 133 16.47 50.29 46.11
CA LEU A 133 15.38 50.66 45.21
C LEU A 133 15.79 51.81 44.34
N LYS A 134 15.36 51.85 43.10
CA LYS A 134 15.47 53.00 42.23
C LYS A 134 14.55 54.10 42.72
N ASN A 135 15.09 55.36 42.78
CA ASN A 135 14.39 56.51 43.34
C ASN A 135 13.07 56.84 42.64
N GLU A 136 12.85 56.39 41.43
CA GLU A 136 11.68 56.76 40.60
C GLU A 136 10.59 55.65 40.62
N VAL A 137 10.77 54.51 41.34
CA VAL A 137 9.85 53.37 41.34
C VAL A 137 8.98 53.41 42.60
N ASP A 138 7.67 53.45 42.37
CA ASP A 138 6.66 53.20 43.41
C ASP A 138 6.26 51.74 43.40
N VAL A 139 6.82 50.95 44.31
CA VAL A 139 6.61 49.51 44.41
C VAL A 139 5.16 49.15 44.67
N THR A 140 4.37 50.06 45.29
CA THR A 140 2.95 49.81 45.57
C THR A 140 2.09 49.78 44.31
N GLN A 141 2.59 50.29 43.19
CA GLN A 141 1.91 50.24 41.88
C GLN A 141 2.18 48.94 41.13
N GLU A 142 3.19 48.18 41.55
CA GLU A 142 3.55 46.93 40.90
C GLU A 142 2.45 45.87 41.03
N GLU A 143 2.21 45.13 39.96
CA GLU A 143 1.17 44.10 39.93
C GLU A 143 1.39 43.01 40.98
N TRP A 144 2.64 42.56 41.14
CA TRP A 144 3.00 41.54 42.12
C TRP A 144 2.76 42.01 43.56
N PHE A 145 2.99 43.30 43.86
CA PHE A 145 2.78 43.86 45.16
C PHE A 145 1.29 43.97 45.50
N ARG A 146 0.49 44.50 44.58
CA ARG A 146 -0.96 44.61 44.72
C ARG A 146 -1.63 43.23 44.83
N SER A 147 -1.13 42.27 44.03
CA SER A 147 -1.66 40.89 44.05
C SER A 147 -1.44 40.23 45.39
N ALA A 148 -0.28 40.45 46.03
CA ALA A 148 0.02 39.92 47.36
C ALA A 148 -0.96 40.41 48.42
N LEU A 149 -1.26 41.74 48.43
CA LEU A 149 -2.12 42.34 49.43
C LEU A 149 -3.63 42.15 49.19
N ASN A 150 -4.07 42.12 47.93
CA ASN A 150 -5.49 42.16 47.56
C ASN A 150 -6.12 40.82 47.25
N ARG A 151 -5.36 39.77 47.04
CA ARG A 151 -5.90 38.43 46.69
C ARG A 151 -5.92 37.52 47.91
N THR A 152 -6.92 36.64 47.94
CA THR A 152 -7.12 35.63 48.99
C THR A 152 -6.10 34.48 48.96
N GLU A 153 -5.34 34.35 47.88
CA GLU A 153 -4.31 33.31 47.75
C GLU A 153 -3.03 33.73 48.52
N ASN A 154 -2.42 32.76 49.20
CA ASN A 154 -1.24 33.04 50.00
C ASN A 154 0.03 33.38 49.19
N GLN A 155 0.12 32.92 47.96
CA GLN A 155 1.31 33.05 47.10
C GLN A 155 0.89 33.31 45.67
N HIS A 156 1.47 34.33 45.02
CA HIS A 156 1.16 34.72 43.64
C HIS A 156 2.39 34.70 42.78
N PHE A 157 2.29 34.07 41.60
CA PHE A 157 3.30 34.14 40.58
C PHE A 157 2.90 35.17 39.53
N SER A 158 3.81 36.13 39.24
CA SER A 158 3.64 37.09 38.15
C SER A 158 3.87 36.44 36.79
N LEU A 159 3.53 37.14 35.72
CA LEU A 159 4.06 36.90 34.40
C LEU A 159 5.56 37.20 34.32
N PRO A 160 6.31 36.63 33.38
CA PRO A 160 7.69 37.01 33.12
C PRO A 160 7.79 38.51 32.80
N HIS A 161 8.65 39.19 33.49
CA HIS A 161 8.91 40.62 33.31
C HIS A 161 10.37 40.96 33.56
N VAL A 162 10.77 42.13 33.10
CA VAL A 162 12.11 42.63 33.38
C VAL A 162 12.15 43.19 34.78
N GLN A 163 13.09 42.71 35.61
CA GLN A 163 13.31 43.28 36.94
C GLN A 163 13.93 44.68 36.80
N TYR A 164 13.17 45.72 37.13
CA TYR A 164 13.61 47.11 37.02
C TYR A 164 13.51 47.90 38.33
N VAL A 165 12.93 47.26 39.37
CA VAL A 165 12.68 47.91 40.67
C VAL A 165 13.99 48.18 41.42
N PHE A 166 14.96 47.29 41.32
CA PHE A 166 16.23 47.39 42.02
C PHE A 166 17.31 48.04 41.16
N ASP A 167 18.19 48.77 41.81
CA ASP A 167 19.38 49.35 41.20
C ASP A 167 20.49 48.30 41.13
N ASN A 168 20.70 47.74 39.96
CA ASN A 168 21.74 46.74 39.73
C ASN A 168 23.03 47.43 39.29
N ALA A 169 24.14 47.15 39.98
CA ALA A 169 25.45 47.71 39.67
C ALA A 169 25.94 47.39 38.23
N GLU A 170 25.37 46.41 37.59
CA GLU A 170 25.75 45.93 36.25
C GLU A 170 24.86 46.47 35.12
N ASN A 171 23.82 47.26 35.42
CA ASN A 171 22.81 47.73 34.41
C ASN A 171 22.25 46.66 33.50
N GLN A 172 22.21 45.41 33.94
CA GLN A 172 21.68 44.29 33.15
C GLN A 172 20.17 44.15 33.38
N TYR A 173 19.43 44.09 32.29
CA TYR A 173 18.01 43.74 32.33
C TYR A 173 17.89 42.23 32.53
N ARG A 174 17.39 41.84 33.71
CA ARG A 174 17.18 40.40 34.04
C ARG A 174 15.71 40.07 34.00
N TRP A 175 15.38 39.06 33.22
CA TRP A 175 14.03 38.54 33.18
C TRP A 175 13.77 37.68 34.41
N VAL A 176 12.64 37.93 35.09
CA VAL A 176 12.23 37.21 36.31
C VAL A 176 10.75 36.86 36.26
N ILE A 177 10.38 35.89 37.08
CA ILE A 177 9.00 35.65 37.50
C ILE A 177 8.97 35.90 39.01
N SER A 178 8.12 36.81 39.45
CA SER A 178 8.04 37.18 40.87
C SER A 178 7.03 36.33 41.61
N LEU A 179 7.47 35.61 42.65
CA LEU A 179 6.60 35.05 43.67
C LEU A 179 6.41 36.10 44.78
N SER A 180 5.20 36.54 44.99
CA SER A 180 4.86 37.49 46.04
C SER A 180 3.81 36.93 47.01
N ARG A 181 3.92 37.35 48.27
CA ARG A 181 2.93 37.02 49.31
C ARG A 181 2.83 38.09 50.36
N ALA A 182 1.63 38.27 50.93
CA ALA A 182 1.44 39.05 52.14
C ALA A 182 2.07 38.35 53.36
N VAL A 183 2.73 39.09 54.17
CA VAL A 183 3.36 38.65 55.44
C VAL A 183 2.98 39.55 56.58
N GLU A 184 2.90 39.01 57.79
CA GLU A 184 2.71 39.77 59.03
C GLU A 184 4.06 40.17 59.58
N LEU A 185 4.24 41.45 59.84
CA LEU A 185 5.47 42.02 60.38
C LEU A 185 5.23 42.46 61.80
N THR A 186 6.13 42.09 62.71
CA THR A 186 6.05 42.45 64.13
C THR A 186 7.10 43.53 64.47
N HIS A 187 6.63 44.63 65.04
CA HIS A 187 7.46 45.76 65.55
C HIS A 187 7.13 45.99 67.04
N GLY A 188 7.83 45.29 67.90
CA GLY A 188 7.55 45.32 69.36
C GLY A 188 6.14 44.79 69.65
N THR A 189 5.22 45.73 70.05
CA THR A 189 3.82 45.33 70.36
C THR A 189 2.83 45.52 69.19
N SER A 190 3.28 46.07 68.07
CA SER A 190 2.43 46.30 66.91
C SER A 190 2.73 45.35 65.79
N THR A 191 1.68 45.01 65.05
CA THR A 191 1.79 44.21 63.84
C THR A 191 1.29 45.01 62.65
N SER A 192 1.96 44.89 61.53
CA SER A 192 1.61 45.49 60.25
C SER A 192 1.67 44.41 59.13
N GLN A 193 1.09 44.70 58.01
CA GLN A 193 1.26 43.87 56.83
C GLN A 193 2.52 44.27 56.05
N GLY A 194 3.08 43.32 55.33
CA GLY A 194 4.15 43.55 54.40
C GLY A 194 4.08 42.61 53.22
N VAL A 195 4.98 42.74 52.29
CA VAL A 195 5.06 41.85 51.11
C VAL A 195 6.44 41.24 51.03
N LEU A 196 6.48 39.89 51.02
CA LEU A 196 7.67 39.12 50.69
C LEU A 196 7.67 38.88 49.17
N LEU A 197 8.78 39.27 48.55
CA LEU A 197 9.06 39.06 47.13
C LEU A 197 10.20 38.04 46.97
N VAL A 198 10.03 37.08 46.09
CA VAL A 198 11.08 36.15 45.63
C VAL A 198 11.09 36.18 44.12
N ASP A 199 12.11 36.82 43.54
CA ASP A 199 12.28 36.86 42.08
C ASP A 199 13.03 35.65 41.59
N ILE A 200 12.39 34.89 40.73
CA ILE A 200 12.88 33.65 40.14
C ILE A 200 13.55 33.99 38.80
N ARG A 201 14.73 33.46 38.55
CA ARG A 201 15.40 33.59 37.25
C ARG A 201 14.62 32.94 36.15
N TYR A 202 14.25 33.69 35.13
CA TYR A 202 13.57 33.16 33.95
C TYR A 202 14.40 32.09 33.24
N SER A 203 15.73 32.23 33.19
CA SER A 203 16.65 31.24 32.61
C SER A 203 16.59 29.87 33.28
N SER A 204 16.28 29.79 34.59
CA SER A 204 16.09 28.53 35.29
C SER A 204 14.82 27.81 34.84
N LEU A 205 13.76 28.57 34.54
CA LEU A 205 12.54 28.01 33.91
C LEU A 205 12.82 27.52 32.47
N GLU A 206 13.56 28.33 31.66
CA GLU A 206 13.96 27.92 30.30
C GLU A 206 14.73 26.60 30.29
N GLN A 207 15.60 26.38 31.26
CA GLN A 207 16.38 25.11 31.36
C GLN A 207 15.50 23.89 31.53
N LEU A 208 14.31 24.01 32.15
CA LEU A 208 13.37 22.89 32.27
C LEU A 208 12.82 22.37 30.93
N PHE A 209 12.83 23.25 29.94
CA PHE A 209 12.40 22.95 28.58
C PHE A 209 13.57 22.64 27.63
N GLY A 210 14.80 22.89 28.10
CA GLY A 210 16.01 22.75 27.30
C GLY A 210 16.24 21.33 26.83
N GLY A 211 16.40 21.15 25.53
CA GLY A 211 16.68 19.84 24.91
C GLY A 211 15.50 18.88 24.79
N ILE A 212 14.31 19.27 25.24
CA ILE A 212 13.10 18.44 25.12
C ILE A 212 12.32 18.87 23.88
N THR A 213 12.07 17.93 22.95
CA THR A 213 11.32 18.18 21.72
C THR A 213 10.27 17.08 21.50
N THR A 214 9.13 17.45 20.95
CA THR A 214 8.07 16.49 20.56
C THR A 214 8.30 15.98 19.13
N GLY A 215 9.29 15.06 18.96
CA GLY A 215 9.61 14.53 17.65
C GLY A 215 10.28 15.54 16.70
N ARG A 216 10.19 15.30 15.38
CA ARG A 216 10.83 16.15 14.38
C ARG A 216 10.09 17.48 14.21
N GLY A 217 10.68 18.57 14.74
CA GLY A 217 10.17 19.91 14.57
C GLY A 217 9.04 20.29 15.53
N GLY A 218 8.77 19.45 16.54
CA GLY A 218 7.88 19.81 17.64
C GLY A 218 8.61 20.58 18.74
N TYR A 219 7.85 21.30 19.56
CA TYR A 219 8.35 22.13 20.64
C TYR A 219 7.35 22.22 21.79
N PHE A 220 7.81 22.73 22.93
CA PHE A 220 6.97 23.04 24.08
C PHE A 220 6.93 24.53 24.31
N TYR A 221 5.78 25.02 24.74
CA TYR A 221 5.62 26.37 25.27
C TYR A 221 4.73 26.31 26.51
N MET A 222 4.73 27.41 27.28
CA MET A 222 3.94 27.50 28.50
C MET A 222 3.09 28.78 28.49
N ILE A 223 1.86 28.67 28.94
CA ILE A 223 0.90 29.79 29.02
C ILE A 223 0.27 29.88 30.41
N SER A 224 -0.18 31.09 30.75
CA SER A 224 -1.04 31.32 31.89
C SER A 224 -2.43 30.70 31.67
N GLY A 225 -3.26 30.65 32.71
CA GLY A 225 -4.67 30.24 32.59
C GLY A 225 -5.48 31.14 31.64
N ASN A 226 -5.05 32.40 31.45
CA ASN A 226 -5.66 33.37 30.53
C ASN A 226 -5.09 33.31 29.11
N GLY A 227 -4.10 32.46 28.85
CA GLY A 227 -3.50 32.31 27.55
C GLY A 227 -2.32 33.24 27.26
N GLU A 228 -1.78 33.96 28.27
CA GLU A 228 -0.57 34.74 28.10
C GLU A 228 0.66 33.85 28.09
N ILE A 229 1.61 34.12 27.19
CA ILE A 229 2.78 33.25 27.00
C ILE A 229 3.79 33.49 28.14
N LEU A 230 4.08 32.45 28.90
CA LEU A 230 5.07 32.41 29.96
C LEU A 230 6.45 31.98 29.46
N TYR A 231 6.47 31.05 28.51
CA TYR A 231 7.68 30.55 27.88
C TYR A 231 7.39 30.11 26.46
N HIS A 232 8.27 30.44 25.54
CA HIS A 232 8.28 29.94 24.19
C HIS A 232 9.72 29.83 23.67
N PRO A 233 10.12 28.74 22.97
CA PRO A 233 11.49 28.56 22.47
C PRO A 233 11.90 29.64 21.46
N GLN A 234 10.95 30.35 20.88
CA GLN A 234 11.16 31.47 19.95
C GLN A 234 10.55 32.77 20.49
N MET A 235 10.70 33.04 21.79
CA MET A 235 10.08 34.21 22.45
C MET A 235 10.40 35.52 21.75
N GLN A 236 11.66 35.72 21.33
CA GLN A 236 12.09 36.92 20.62
C GLN A 236 11.36 37.14 19.28
N LEU A 237 11.04 36.07 18.57
CA LEU A 237 10.29 36.12 17.31
C LEU A 237 8.80 36.37 17.54
N LEU A 238 8.26 35.90 18.66
CA LEU A 238 6.91 36.20 19.09
C LEU A 238 6.74 37.69 19.45
N ASP A 239 7.65 38.24 20.27
CA ASP A 239 7.63 39.64 20.68
C ASP A 239 7.78 40.60 19.49
N SER A 240 8.55 40.20 18.48
CA SER A 240 8.69 40.95 17.22
C SER A 240 7.52 40.78 16.25
N GLY A 241 6.55 39.91 16.55
CA GLY A 241 5.39 39.62 15.70
C GLY A 241 5.66 38.75 14.48
N TRP A 242 6.89 38.23 14.34
CA TRP A 242 7.27 37.33 13.22
C TRP A 242 6.69 35.93 13.33
N VAL A 243 6.46 35.45 14.55
CA VAL A 243 5.83 34.18 14.86
C VAL A 243 4.56 34.45 15.65
N GLN A 244 3.54 33.70 15.41
CA GLN A 244 2.29 33.69 16.17
C GLN A 244 2.07 32.31 16.76
N GLU A 245 1.33 32.26 17.89
CA GLU A 245 0.97 31.00 18.53
C GLU A 245 -0.52 30.96 18.85
N ASN A 246 -1.09 29.78 18.96
CA ASN A 246 -2.52 29.54 19.22
C ASN A 246 -2.82 29.51 20.73
N ASN A 247 -2.17 30.38 21.50
CA ASN A 247 -2.23 30.44 22.94
C ASN A 247 -3.66 30.67 23.48
N GLY A 248 -4.44 31.51 22.80
CA GLY A 248 -5.84 31.80 23.21
C GLY A 248 -6.75 30.56 23.15
N GLN A 249 -6.65 29.71 22.11
CA GLN A 249 -7.41 28.48 22.06
C GLN A 249 -6.82 27.42 23.01
N ALA A 250 -5.49 27.36 23.11
CA ALA A 250 -4.83 26.41 24.00
C ALA A 250 -5.18 26.62 25.47
N ALA A 251 -5.45 27.86 25.88
CA ALA A 251 -5.94 28.19 27.23
C ALA A 251 -7.29 27.50 27.53
N GLY A 252 -8.16 27.31 26.53
CA GLY A 252 -9.43 26.62 26.66
C GLY A 252 -9.34 25.09 26.63
N TYR A 253 -8.21 24.50 26.26
CA TYR A 253 -8.06 23.05 26.13
C TYR A 253 -7.97 22.38 27.51
N SER A 254 -8.61 21.21 27.64
CA SER A 254 -8.40 20.31 28.77
C SER A 254 -7.07 19.57 28.65
N ASP A 255 -6.62 18.90 29.72
CA ASP A 255 -5.45 18.03 29.66
C ASP A 255 -5.67 16.92 28.63
N GLY A 256 -4.66 16.68 27.78
CA GLY A 256 -4.68 15.67 26.73
C GLY A 256 -4.29 16.18 25.35
N ASN A 257 -4.59 15.38 24.31
CA ASN A 257 -4.26 15.68 22.92
C ASN A 257 -5.43 16.38 22.21
N HIS A 258 -5.12 17.43 21.47
CA HIS A 258 -6.07 18.22 20.67
C HIS A 258 -5.52 18.38 19.26
N GLU A 259 -6.32 18.04 18.25
CA GLU A 259 -5.99 18.35 16.87
C GLU A 259 -6.43 19.79 16.56
N GLU A 260 -5.55 20.57 16.00
CA GLU A 260 -5.83 21.95 15.62
C GLU A 260 -5.28 22.28 14.23
N ILE A 261 -5.88 23.28 13.60
CA ILE A 261 -5.39 23.87 12.36
C ILE A 261 -4.92 25.28 12.68
N PHE A 262 -3.61 25.52 12.62
CA PHE A 262 -3.02 26.81 12.86
C PHE A 262 -2.15 27.25 11.69
N ALA A 263 -2.30 28.50 11.23
CA ALA A 263 -1.63 29.04 10.05
C ALA A 263 -1.77 28.13 8.79
N GLY A 264 -2.95 27.49 8.62
CA GLY A 264 -3.25 26.61 7.50
C GLY A 264 -2.59 25.22 7.55
N LYS A 265 -1.91 24.88 8.65
CA LYS A 265 -1.27 23.58 8.87
C LYS A 265 -1.95 22.82 9.99
N LYS A 266 -2.18 21.53 9.78
CA LYS A 266 -2.62 20.63 10.84
C LYS A 266 -1.46 20.36 11.78
N ARG A 267 -1.75 20.35 13.07
CA ARG A 267 -0.80 19.99 14.13
C ARG A 267 -1.56 19.43 15.33
N MET A 268 -0.87 18.72 16.19
CA MET A 268 -1.39 18.20 17.45
C MET A 268 -0.83 19.04 18.59
N ALA A 269 -1.72 19.58 19.41
CA ALA A 269 -1.40 20.25 20.66
C ALA A 269 -1.69 19.27 21.82
N THR A 270 -0.67 18.95 22.61
CA THR A 270 -0.82 18.15 23.84
C THR A 270 -0.72 19.11 25.02
N VAL A 271 -1.72 19.10 25.92
CA VAL A 271 -1.83 20.07 27.01
C VAL A 271 -1.73 19.38 28.35
N LYS A 272 -1.00 20.01 29.29
CA LYS A 272 -0.94 19.62 30.70
C LYS A 272 -1.03 20.84 31.59
N THR A 273 -2.03 20.84 32.48
CA THR A 273 -2.24 21.91 33.45
C THR A 273 -1.37 21.68 34.69
N ILE A 274 -0.72 22.77 35.20
CA ILE A 274 0.07 22.81 36.43
C ILE A 274 -0.88 23.15 37.58
N GLY A 275 -0.99 22.26 38.55
CA GLY A 275 -2.05 22.28 39.55
C GLY A 275 -2.22 23.56 40.36
N TYR A 276 -1.14 24.17 40.89
CA TYR A 276 -1.25 25.33 41.77
C TYR A 276 -1.52 26.65 41.02
N THR A 277 -0.79 26.88 39.94
CA THR A 277 -0.84 28.16 39.19
C THR A 277 -1.93 28.20 38.15
N GLY A 278 -2.47 27.04 37.73
CA GLY A 278 -3.36 26.95 36.59
C GLY A 278 -2.65 27.17 35.25
N TRP A 279 -1.32 27.30 35.25
CA TRP A 279 -0.51 27.41 34.03
C TRP A 279 -0.62 26.13 33.20
N LYS A 280 -0.45 26.27 31.90
CA LYS A 280 -0.51 25.12 31.00
C LYS A 280 0.79 24.98 30.24
N VAL A 281 1.34 23.76 30.24
CA VAL A 281 2.40 23.37 29.31
C VAL A 281 1.72 22.81 28.08
N VAL A 282 2.12 23.29 26.92
CA VAL A 282 1.58 22.88 25.62
C VAL A 282 2.71 22.34 24.76
N GLY A 283 2.59 21.10 24.34
CA GLY A 283 3.50 20.45 23.39
C GLY A 283 2.90 20.49 22.00
N VAL A 284 3.59 21.06 21.04
CA VAL A 284 3.16 21.13 19.64
C VAL A 284 3.90 20.08 18.82
N THR A 285 3.14 19.23 18.14
CA THR A 285 3.68 18.22 17.22
C THR A 285 3.12 18.48 15.83
N PRO A 286 3.92 18.83 14.83
CA PRO A 286 3.44 19.09 13.48
C PRO A 286 3.02 17.80 12.76
N GLU A 287 2.08 17.88 11.82
CA GLU A 287 1.52 16.74 11.09
C GLU A 287 2.60 15.88 10.40
N ASN A 288 3.65 16.50 9.88
CA ASN A 288 4.76 15.80 9.22
C ASN A 288 5.59 14.93 10.18
N ALA A 289 5.56 15.19 11.48
CA ALA A 289 6.19 14.34 12.49
C ALA A 289 5.35 13.08 12.77
N VAL A 290 4.04 13.17 12.59
CA VAL A 290 3.06 12.09 12.84
C VAL A 290 2.80 11.26 11.57
N SER A 291 2.98 11.85 10.38
CA SER A 291 2.63 11.19 9.13
C SER A 291 3.77 10.34 8.54
N LEU A 292 3.40 9.14 8.03
CA LEU A 292 4.29 8.28 7.24
C LEU A 292 4.60 8.82 5.84
N ASN A 293 4.11 10.03 5.50
CA ASN A 293 4.23 10.60 4.15
C ASN A 293 5.65 11.13 3.85
N THR A 294 6.66 10.33 4.18
CA THR A 294 8.05 10.65 3.87
C THR A 294 8.44 10.13 2.48
N ILE A 295 9.39 10.77 1.83
CA ILE A 295 9.96 10.32 0.54
C ILE A 295 10.45 8.86 0.65
N LYS A 296 11.02 8.46 1.79
CA LYS A 296 11.49 7.09 2.04
C LYS A 296 10.36 6.07 1.96
N THR A 297 9.22 6.36 2.56
CA THR A 297 8.03 5.49 2.53
C THR A 297 7.48 5.36 1.10
N ARG A 298 7.41 6.46 0.36
CA ARG A 298 6.98 6.44 -1.05
C ARG A 298 7.92 5.61 -1.92
N LEU A 299 9.23 5.80 -1.79
CA LEU A 299 10.23 5.01 -2.50
C LEU A 299 10.16 3.53 -2.16
N PHE A 300 9.93 3.19 -0.89
CA PHE A 300 9.74 1.81 -0.46
C PHE A 300 8.51 1.17 -1.11
N ILE A 301 7.38 1.86 -1.16
CA ILE A 301 6.16 1.38 -1.84
C ILE A 301 6.43 1.14 -3.33
N VAL A 302 7.08 2.09 -4.01
CA VAL A 302 7.45 1.93 -5.43
C VAL A 302 8.37 0.73 -5.63
N PHE A 303 9.36 0.54 -4.76
CA PHE A 303 10.26 -0.62 -4.80
C PHE A 303 9.50 -1.94 -4.65
N VAL A 304 8.56 -2.03 -3.70
CA VAL A 304 7.73 -3.24 -3.50
C VAL A 304 6.87 -3.53 -4.72
N ILE A 305 6.25 -2.52 -5.32
CA ILE A 305 5.45 -2.68 -6.54
C ILE A 305 6.34 -3.18 -7.70
N ALA A 306 7.51 -2.59 -7.88
CA ALA A 306 8.46 -3.02 -8.92
C ALA A 306 8.92 -4.47 -8.73
N LEU A 307 9.19 -4.87 -7.48
CA LEU A 307 9.55 -6.24 -7.13
C LEU A 307 8.42 -7.23 -7.47
N ILE A 308 7.17 -6.90 -7.14
CA ILE A 308 6.01 -7.72 -7.46
C ILE A 308 5.85 -7.87 -8.98
N LEU A 309 5.99 -6.79 -9.74
CA LEU A 309 5.92 -6.84 -11.21
C LEU A 309 7.03 -7.73 -11.81
N CYS A 310 8.23 -7.66 -11.26
CA CYS A 310 9.34 -8.54 -11.66
C CYS A 310 9.04 -10.01 -11.41
N ILE A 311 8.54 -10.35 -10.22
CA ILE A 311 8.13 -11.71 -9.86
C ILE A 311 7.01 -12.20 -10.80
N LEU A 312 6.01 -11.36 -11.08
CA LEU A 312 4.94 -11.70 -12.02
C LEU A 312 5.45 -11.96 -13.43
N ALA A 313 6.43 -11.19 -13.91
CA ALA A 313 7.06 -11.42 -15.20
C ALA A 313 7.78 -12.77 -15.26
N LEU A 314 8.50 -13.16 -14.21
CA LEU A 314 9.18 -14.44 -14.09
C LEU A 314 8.18 -15.60 -14.06
N ILE A 315 7.12 -15.52 -13.26
CA ILE A 315 6.06 -16.53 -13.19
C ILE A 315 5.38 -16.68 -14.56
N ASN A 316 5.06 -15.57 -15.22
CA ASN A 316 4.44 -15.61 -16.54
C ASN A 316 5.35 -16.24 -17.60
N SER A 317 6.66 -15.93 -17.57
CA SER A 317 7.64 -16.56 -18.44
C SER A 317 7.71 -18.08 -18.21
N TYR A 318 7.68 -18.51 -16.96
CA TYR A 318 7.67 -19.93 -16.60
C TYR A 318 6.40 -20.64 -17.09
N ILE A 319 5.21 -20.07 -16.83
CA ILE A 319 3.93 -20.62 -17.30
C ILE A 319 3.89 -20.69 -18.83
N SER A 320 4.35 -19.63 -19.51
CA SER A 320 4.40 -19.60 -20.97
C SER A 320 5.26 -20.71 -21.54
N SER A 321 6.42 -20.99 -20.95
CA SER A 321 7.33 -22.04 -21.43
C SER A 321 6.84 -23.47 -21.15
N ARG A 322 6.17 -23.68 -20.02
CA ARG A 322 5.78 -25.02 -19.56
C ARG A 322 4.38 -25.45 -19.99
N ILE A 323 3.50 -24.50 -20.26
CA ILE A 323 2.09 -24.77 -20.58
C ILE A 323 1.72 -24.23 -21.97
N THR A 324 1.87 -22.92 -22.17
CA THR A 324 1.31 -22.27 -23.37
C THR A 324 2.05 -22.65 -24.66
N ASN A 325 3.38 -22.64 -24.64
CA ASN A 325 4.16 -23.01 -25.83
C ASN A 325 3.96 -24.49 -26.25
N PRO A 326 3.99 -25.48 -25.32
CA PRO A 326 3.68 -26.85 -25.63
C PRO A 326 2.29 -27.08 -26.22
N ILE A 327 1.25 -26.43 -25.70
CA ILE A 327 -0.11 -26.50 -26.27
C ILE A 327 -0.12 -25.98 -27.71
N ARG A 328 0.56 -24.84 -27.97
CA ARG A 328 0.62 -24.24 -29.30
C ARG A 328 1.35 -25.16 -30.32
N GLU A 329 2.42 -25.81 -29.88
CA GLU A 329 3.12 -26.78 -30.76
C GLU A 329 2.27 -28.03 -31.02
N LEU A 330 1.51 -28.49 -30.02
CA LEU A 330 0.55 -29.57 -30.20
C LEU A 330 -0.57 -29.18 -31.18
N GLU A 331 -1.15 -27.96 -31.05
CA GLU A 331 -2.14 -27.42 -31.97
C GLU A 331 -1.64 -27.40 -33.41
N LYS A 332 -0.42 -26.93 -33.64
CA LYS A 332 0.20 -26.94 -34.97
C LYS A 332 0.33 -28.37 -35.52
N SER A 333 0.73 -29.33 -34.68
CA SER A 333 0.88 -30.72 -35.09
C SER A 333 -0.48 -31.29 -35.49
N VAL A 334 -1.54 -31.01 -34.75
CA VAL A 334 -2.91 -31.41 -35.06
C VAL A 334 -3.39 -30.80 -36.38
N GLY A 335 -3.11 -29.49 -36.62
CA GLY A 335 -3.43 -28.83 -37.89
C GLY A 335 -2.78 -29.50 -39.11
N VAL A 336 -1.55 -30.05 -38.98
CA VAL A 336 -0.90 -30.82 -40.05
C VAL A 336 -1.59 -32.17 -40.28
N LEU A 337 -2.06 -32.84 -39.22
CA LEU A 337 -2.84 -34.06 -39.33
C LEU A 337 -4.20 -33.79 -40.01
N GLU A 338 -4.87 -32.70 -39.64
CA GLU A 338 -6.14 -32.27 -40.25
C GLU A 338 -6.00 -32.01 -41.74
N ALA A 339 -4.87 -31.46 -42.18
CA ALA A 339 -4.55 -31.29 -43.60
C ALA A 339 -4.30 -32.61 -44.36
N GLY A 340 -4.47 -33.78 -43.71
CA GLY A 340 -4.37 -35.11 -44.32
C GLY A 340 -2.99 -35.78 -44.20
N ASN A 341 -2.01 -35.14 -43.62
CA ASN A 341 -0.69 -35.73 -43.42
C ASN A 341 -0.62 -36.55 -42.13
N LEU A 342 -1.26 -37.74 -42.13
CA LEU A 342 -1.29 -38.65 -40.98
C LEU A 342 0.08 -39.23 -40.59
N SER A 343 1.13 -38.97 -41.35
CA SER A 343 2.47 -39.46 -41.09
C SER A 343 3.35 -38.39 -40.40
N ALA A 344 2.83 -37.17 -40.23
CA ALA A 344 3.55 -36.08 -39.56
C ALA A 344 3.77 -36.40 -38.06
N PRO A 345 4.95 -36.07 -37.51
CA PRO A 345 5.21 -36.29 -36.10
C PRO A 345 4.34 -35.34 -35.24
N VAL A 346 3.68 -35.91 -34.22
CA VAL A 346 2.92 -35.14 -33.23
C VAL A 346 3.85 -34.67 -32.12
N TYR A 347 3.69 -33.42 -31.70
CA TYR A 347 4.48 -32.89 -30.57
C TYR A 347 4.16 -33.63 -29.26
N ILE A 348 5.17 -34.19 -28.60
CA ILE A 348 5.09 -34.90 -27.32
C ILE A 348 6.03 -34.24 -26.32
N GLY A 349 5.56 -33.16 -25.69
CA GLY A 349 6.36 -32.39 -24.72
C GLY A 349 5.46 -31.61 -23.76
N GLY A 350 6.09 -30.80 -22.85
CA GLY A 350 5.37 -30.00 -21.87
C GLY A 350 5.05 -30.72 -20.55
N SER A 351 3.94 -30.36 -19.87
CA SER A 351 3.47 -31.04 -18.66
C SER A 351 3.05 -32.48 -18.91
N TYR A 352 2.84 -33.21 -17.82
CA TYR A 352 2.42 -34.65 -17.94
C TYR A 352 1.14 -34.78 -18.78
N GLU A 353 0.16 -33.91 -18.53
CA GLU A 353 -1.16 -33.95 -19.20
C GLU A 353 -1.03 -33.64 -20.69
N ILE A 354 -0.23 -32.63 -21.06
CA ILE A 354 -0.02 -32.23 -22.47
C ILE A 354 0.75 -33.33 -23.20
N ARG A 355 1.74 -33.94 -22.57
CA ARG A 355 2.51 -35.04 -23.12
C ARG A 355 1.65 -36.27 -23.34
N HIS A 356 0.78 -36.59 -22.37
CA HIS A 356 -0.17 -37.70 -22.49
C HIS A 356 -1.17 -37.48 -23.63
N LEU A 357 -1.69 -36.23 -23.74
CA LEU A 357 -2.59 -35.84 -24.83
C LEU A 357 -1.89 -35.96 -26.19
N GLY A 358 -0.66 -35.48 -26.32
CA GLY A 358 0.14 -35.58 -27.54
C GLY A 358 0.36 -37.05 -27.96
N LYS A 359 0.65 -37.95 -26.99
CA LYS A 359 0.79 -39.38 -27.23
C LYS A 359 -0.53 -39.99 -27.70
N SER A 360 -1.66 -39.70 -27.04
CA SER A 360 -2.97 -40.20 -27.45
C SER A 360 -3.38 -39.78 -28.85
N ILE A 361 -3.06 -38.52 -29.23
CA ILE A 361 -3.31 -38.02 -30.59
C ILE A 361 -2.40 -38.75 -31.61
N SER A 362 -1.14 -38.99 -31.27
CA SER A 362 -0.20 -39.75 -32.12
C SER A 362 -0.66 -41.18 -32.36
N ASP A 363 -1.12 -41.86 -31.29
CA ASP A 363 -1.64 -43.22 -31.36
C ASP A 363 -2.92 -43.28 -32.22
N MET A 364 -3.82 -42.31 -32.07
CA MET A 364 -5.04 -42.16 -32.88
C MET A 364 -4.69 -41.94 -34.36
N ALA A 365 -3.76 -41.07 -34.70
CA ALA A 365 -3.29 -40.83 -36.06
C ALA A 365 -2.71 -42.11 -36.68
N GLY A 366 -1.97 -42.89 -35.88
CA GLY A 366 -1.47 -44.22 -36.28
C GLY A 366 -2.58 -45.19 -36.60
N GLN A 367 -3.61 -45.28 -35.76
CA GLN A 367 -4.78 -46.14 -36.02
C GLN A 367 -5.56 -45.74 -37.27
N ILE A 368 -5.81 -44.44 -37.45
CA ILE A 368 -6.48 -43.93 -38.64
C ILE A 368 -5.68 -44.29 -39.90
N ARG A 369 -4.36 -44.17 -39.89
CA ARG A 369 -3.50 -44.54 -41.00
C ARG A 369 -3.60 -46.02 -41.32
N LEU A 370 -3.61 -46.90 -40.32
CA LEU A 370 -3.80 -48.35 -40.51
C LEU A 370 -5.17 -48.68 -41.14
N LEU A 371 -6.24 -48.08 -40.61
CA LEU A 371 -7.58 -48.25 -41.13
C LEU A 371 -7.69 -47.80 -42.60
N MET A 372 -7.06 -46.66 -42.95
CA MET A 372 -7.02 -46.19 -44.34
C MET A 372 -6.26 -47.14 -45.25
N GLN A 373 -5.16 -47.73 -44.78
CA GLN A 373 -4.45 -48.76 -45.54
C GLN A 373 -5.30 -50.03 -45.75
N ASP A 374 -6.03 -50.46 -44.75
CA ASP A 374 -6.92 -51.64 -44.83
C ASP A 374 -8.08 -51.37 -45.78
N ILE A 375 -8.69 -50.18 -45.77
CA ILE A 375 -9.71 -49.75 -46.70
C ILE A 375 -9.18 -49.81 -48.17
N VAL A 376 -7.98 -49.28 -48.39
CA VAL A 376 -7.37 -49.35 -49.75
C VAL A 376 -7.14 -50.75 -50.16
N ARG A 377 -6.62 -51.67 -49.34
CA ARG A 377 -6.43 -53.05 -49.62
C ARG A 377 -7.76 -53.80 -49.94
N GLU A 378 -8.80 -53.52 -49.14
CA GLU A 378 -10.12 -54.06 -49.34
C GLU A 378 -10.71 -53.64 -50.71
N HIS A 379 -10.56 -52.33 -51.04
CA HIS A 379 -10.99 -51.85 -52.35
C HIS A 379 -10.21 -52.47 -53.49
N GLU A 380 -8.91 -52.67 -53.38
CA GLU A 380 -8.10 -53.35 -54.40
C GLU A 380 -8.49 -54.82 -54.55
N ALA A 381 -8.70 -55.51 -53.42
CA ALA A 381 -9.16 -56.88 -53.42
C ALA A 381 -10.54 -56.97 -54.07
N LYS A 382 -11.49 -56.13 -53.77
CA LYS A 382 -12.81 -56.07 -54.36
C LYS A 382 -12.77 -55.80 -55.87
N ARG A 383 -11.94 -54.81 -56.29
CA ARG A 383 -11.73 -54.54 -57.73
C ARG A 383 -11.17 -55.72 -58.47
N LYS A 384 -10.22 -56.49 -57.86
CA LYS A 384 -9.66 -57.69 -58.42
C LYS A 384 -10.71 -58.73 -58.54
N GLN A 385 -11.52 -58.97 -57.50
CA GLN A 385 -12.63 -59.97 -57.53
C GLN A 385 -13.68 -59.61 -58.59
N GLU A 386 -14.06 -58.34 -58.73
CA GLU A 386 -14.97 -57.86 -59.78
C GLU A 386 -14.39 -58.12 -61.17
N PHE A 387 -13.07 -57.85 -61.33
CA PHE A 387 -12.37 -58.12 -62.59
C PHE A 387 -12.34 -59.65 -62.93
N ASP A 388 -11.98 -60.47 -61.93
CA ASP A 388 -11.93 -61.95 -62.09
C ASP A 388 -13.32 -62.48 -62.41
N THR A 389 -14.37 -61.92 -61.78
CA THR A 389 -15.77 -62.30 -62.10
C THR A 389 -16.16 -61.97 -63.54
N LEU A 390 -15.81 -60.78 -64.01
CA LEU A 390 -16.04 -60.38 -65.40
C LEU A 390 -15.27 -61.22 -66.37
N GLN A 391 -14.04 -61.63 -66.08
CA GLN A 391 -13.25 -62.47 -66.88
C GLN A 391 -13.85 -63.91 -66.98
N SER A 392 -14.42 -64.44 -65.89
CA SER A 392 -15.07 -65.72 -65.82
C SER A 392 -16.37 -65.82 -66.67
N GLN A 393 -17.00 -64.63 -66.96
CA GLN A 393 -18.18 -64.59 -67.85
C GLN A 393 -17.86 -64.90 -69.34
N ILE A 394 -16.57 -64.81 -69.69
CA ILE A 394 -16.13 -65.32 -71.04
C ILE A 394 -15.97 -66.82 -70.93
N ASN A 395 -16.90 -67.62 -71.49
CA ASN A 395 -16.80 -69.04 -71.51
C ASN A 395 -15.62 -69.50 -72.43
N PRO A 396 -14.44 -69.88 -71.87
CA PRO A 396 -13.30 -70.23 -72.71
C PRO A 396 -13.55 -71.44 -73.62
N HIS A 397 -14.36 -72.40 -73.15
CA HIS A 397 -14.70 -73.59 -73.91
C HIS A 397 -15.55 -73.24 -75.16
N PHE A 398 -16.46 -72.30 -75.08
CA PHE A 398 -17.21 -71.77 -76.20
C PHE A 398 -16.27 -71.15 -77.24
N LEU A 399 -15.28 -70.37 -76.78
CA LEU A 399 -14.31 -69.70 -77.65
C LEU A 399 -13.44 -70.74 -78.39
N TYR A 400 -12.90 -71.76 -77.67
CA TYR A 400 -12.07 -72.78 -78.27
C TYR A 400 -12.90 -73.61 -79.27
N ASN A 401 -14.10 -74.08 -78.91
CA ASN A 401 -14.95 -74.82 -79.78
C ASN A 401 -15.34 -74.09 -81.05
N THR A 402 -15.60 -72.80 -80.97
CA THR A 402 -15.95 -71.98 -82.13
C THR A 402 -14.73 -71.76 -83.03
N LEU A 403 -13.54 -71.57 -82.49
CA LEU A 403 -12.30 -71.49 -83.25
C LEU A 403 -12.02 -72.84 -83.95
N ASP A 404 -12.20 -74.00 -83.31
CA ASP A 404 -12.02 -75.33 -83.88
C ASP A 404 -13.00 -75.56 -85.06
N ILE A 405 -14.25 -75.13 -84.93
CA ILE A 405 -15.23 -75.17 -86.06
C ILE A 405 -14.76 -74.25 -87.20
N ILE A 406 -14.24 -73.08 -86.95
CA ILE A 406 -13.71 -72.22 -88.00
C ILE A 406 -12.52 -72.86 -88.71
N VAL A 407 -11.59 -73.53 -87.99
CA VAL A 407 -10.46 -74.28 -88.58
C VAL A 407 -10.97 -75.37 -89.45
N TRP A 408 -11.91 -76.19 -88.91
CA TRP A 408 -12.52 -77.32 -89.68
C TRP A 408 -13.20 -76.80 -90.93
N MET A 409 -13.94 -75.66 -90.93
CA MET A 409 -14.56 -75.12 -92.12
C MET A 409 -13.55 -74.64 -93.17
N ILE A 410 -12.41 -74.10 -92.74
CA ILE A 410 -11.33 -73.67 -93.62
C ILE A 410 -10.65 -74.89 -94.29
N GLU A 411 -10.37 -75.94 -93.54
CA GLU A 411 -9.80 -77.24 -94.05
C GLU A 411 -10.70 -77.89 -95.07
N ASN A 412 -12.02 -77.75 -94.93
CA ASN A 412 -12.99 -78.29 -95.87
C ASN A 412 -13.39 -77.37 -97.06
N GLU A 413 -12.56 -76.33 -97.30
CA GLU A 413 -12.72 -75.36 -98.39
C GLU A 413 -14.02 -74.50 -98.28
N GLN A 414 -14.72 -74.51 -97.17
CA GLN A 414 -15.95 -73.72 -96.93
C GLN A 414 -15.65 -72.30 -96.51
N LYS A 415 -14.88 -71.60 -97.32
CA LYS A 415 -14.35 -70.25 -96.99
C LYS A 415 -15.48 -69.22 -96.72
N THR A 416 -16.58 -69.26 -97.46
CA THR A 416 -17.69 -68.32 -97.32
C THR A 416 -18.40 -68.50 -95.97
N GLU A 417 -18.57 -69.73 -95.50
CA GLU A 417 -19.21 -70.04 -94.23
C GLU A 417 -18.27 -69.67 -93.04
N ALA A 418 -16.98 -69.98 -93.13
CA ALA A 418 -15.99 -69.59 -92.15
C ALA A 418 -15.98 -68.10 -91.89
N VAL A 419 -16.06 -67.25 -92.93
CA VAL A 419 -16.15 -65.81 -92.82
C VAL A 419 -17.43 -65.37 -92.10
N LYS A 420 -18.55 -66.02 -92.30
CA LYS A 420 -19.80 -65.72 -91.58
C LYS A 420 -19.64 -66.02 -90.10
N VAL A 421 -19.05 -67.17 -89.72
CA VAL A 421 -18.84 -67.58 -88.33
C VAL A 421 -17.86 -66.64 -87.64
N VAL A 422 -16.77 -66.23 -88.26
CA VAL A 422 -15.83 -65.22 -87.72
C VAL A 422 -16.51 -63.91 -87.50
N THR A 423 -17.31 -63.43 -88.44
CA THR A 423 -18.06 -62.19 -88.35
C THR A 423 -19.10 -62.26 -87.25
N ALA A 424 -19.78 -63.40 -87.05
CA ALA A 424 -20.73 -63.61 -85.98
C ALA A 424 -20.01 -63.63 -84.61
N LEU A 425 -18.86 -64.30 -84.47
CA LEU A 425 -18.04 -64.32 -83.28
C LEU A 425 -17.53 -62.91 -82.92
N ALA A 426 -17.06 -62.15 -83.89
CA ALA A 426 -16.62 -60.82 -83.66
C ALA A 426 -17.78 -59.86 -83.18
N ARG A 427 -18.97 -60.08 -83.69
CA ARG A 427 -20.20 -59.37 -83.24
C ARG A 427 -20.56 -59.81 -81.82
N PHE A 428 -20.56 -61.14 -81.53
CA PHE A 428 -20.85 -61.68 -80.21
C PHE A 428 -19.96 -61.04 -79.15
N PHE A 429 -18.64 -61.02 -79.36
CA PHE A 429 -17.71 -60.45 -78.43
C PHE A 429 -17.88 -58.88 -78.27
N ARG A 430 -18.22 -58.23 -79.35
CA ARG A 430 -18.46 -56.81 -79.31
C ARG A 430 -19.69 -56.43 -78.46
N ILE A 431 -20.73 -57.30 -78.52
CA ILE A 431 -21.98 -57.15 -77.78
C ILE A 431 -21.78 -57.65 -76.33
N SER A 432 -21.26 -58.90 -76.17
CA SER A 432 -21.06 -59.50 -74.81
C SER A 432 -20.13 -58.71 -73.92
N LEU A 433 -19.12 -58.04 -74.46
CA LEU A 433 -18.28 -57.17 -73.72
C LEU A 433 -18.86 -55.78 -73.57
N SER A 434 -20.08 -55.48 -74.10
CA SER A 434 -20.88 -54.28 -73.88
C SER A 434 -20.11 -52.97 -74.03
N ARG A 435 -18.95 -53.00 -74.69
CA ARG A 435 -17.98 -51.87 -74.71
C ARG A 435 -17.74 -51.22 -73.33
N GLY A 436 -17.79 -52.05 -72.25
CA GLY A 436 -17.62 -51.60 -70.88
C GLY A 436 -18.81 -50.86 -70.27
N LYS A 437 -20.01 -50.95 -70.85
CA LYS A 437 -21.22 -50.40 -70.26
C LYS A 437 -21.87 -51.39 -69.31
N SER A 438 -22.23 -50.96 -68.10
CA SER A 438 -22.91 -51.79 -67.07
C SER A 438 -24.40 -52.04 -67.34
N LEU A 439 -24.99 -51.33 -68.29
CA LEU A 439 -26.38 -51.46 -68.70
C LEU A 439 -26.45 -51.45 -70.23
N ILE A 440 -27.13 -52.51 -70.80
CA ILE A 440 -27.36 -52.65 -72.21
C ILE A 440 -28.87 -52.83 -72.47
N THR A 441 -29.33 -52.58 -73.71
CA THR A 441 -30.75 -52.82 -74.02
C THR A 441 -31.08 -54.28 -74.21
N VAL A 442 -32.33 -54.72 -73.89
CA VAL A 442 -32.83 -56.11 -74.13
C VAL A 442 -32.66 -56.54 -75.58
N LYS A 443 -32.72 -55.60 -76.51
CA LYS A 443 -32.52 -55.83 -77.95
C LYS A 443 -31.06 -56.23 -78.22
N ASP A 444 -30.10 -55.52 -77.62
CA ASP A 444 -28.65 -55.77 -77.77
C ASP A 444 -28.27 -57.13 -77.13
N GLU A 445 -28.95 -57.55 -76.05
CA GLU A 445 -28.77 -58.86 -75.40
C GLU A 445 -29.35 -60.05 -76.20
N LEU A 446 -30.51 -59.86 -76.85
CA LEU A 446 -31.15 -60.90 -77.62
C LEU A 446 -30.56 -61.08 -79.04
N GLU A 447 -29.90 -60.05 -79.59
CA GLU A 447 -29.32 -60.13 -80.93
C GLU A 447 -28.28 -61.26 -81.10
N PRO A 448 -27.37 -61.54 -80.18
CA PRO A 448 -26.42 -62.68 -80.28
C PRO A 448 -27.11 -64.01 -80.27
N VAL A 449 -28.19 -64.20 -79.50
CA VAL A 449 -28.93 -65.49 -79.40
C VAL A 449 -29.57 -65.85 -80.74
N SER A 450 -30.05 -64.89 -81.52
CA SER A 450 -30.63 -65.14 -82.83
C SER A 450 -29.60 -65.66 -83.86
N TYR A 451 -28.33 -65.32 -83.70
CA TYR A 451 -27.24 -65.78 -84.58
C TYR A 451 -26.69 -67.20 -84.20
N THR A 452 -26.74 -67.57 -82.90
CA THR A 452 -26.29 -68.93 -82.45
C THR A 452 -27.20 -70.02 -82.86
N HIS A 453 -28.52 -69.79 -83.05
CA HIS A 453 -29.50 -70.76 -83.53
C HIS A 453 -29.50 -70.97 -85.04
N LEU A 454 -28.92 -70.04 -85.82
CA LEU A 454 -28.91 -70.13 -87.28
C LEU A 454 -27.72 -70.97 -87.86
N THR A 455 -26.78 -71.41 -87.06
CA THR A 455 -25.51 -71.96 -87.51
C THR A 455 -25.18 -73.37 -87.04
N LEU A 456 -26.08 -74.05 -86.36
CA LEU A 456 -25.89 -75.45 -86.01
C LEU A 456 -26.61 -76.37 -87.02
N PRO A 457 -25.88 -77.13 -87.85
CA PRO A 457 -26.50 -78.20 -88.59
C PRO A 457 -26.94 -79.31 -87.64
N THR A 458 -28.23 -79.56 -87.55
CA THR A 458 -28.75 -80.79 -86.93
C THR A 458 -28.27 -81.95 -87.67
N ASN A 459 -27.47 -82.77 -87.04
CA ASN A 459 -27.41 -84.20 -87.30
C ASN A 459 -28.04 -84.94 -86.16
#